data_9d76b444b8429f0e369a3a61910d4e94
#
_entry.id   9d76b444b8429f0e369a3a61910d4e94
#
_cell.length_a   1.000
_cell.length_b   1.000
_cell.length_c   1.000
_cell.angle_alpha   90.00
_cell.angle_beta   90.00
_cell.angle_gamma   90.00
#
_symmetry.space_group_name_H-M   'P 1'
#
loop_
_entity.id
_entity.type
_entity.pdbx_description
1 polymer ?
#
loop_
_entity_poly.entity_id
_entity_poly.type
_entity_poly.pdbx_seq_one_letter_code
_entity_poly.pdbx_strand_id
1 'polypeptide(L)'
;MFRTENEPLVLLIELTPKLAKRRFRQCIYDAWGHKCAYCGDTATSLDHIIPKFKSGSSAWFNLVPACLRCNGNKGSDDMEEWYKKQEFYEEKNLELIITWTKGDKIEFIADDSYYENELKVA
;
A
#
# COMPACT_ATOMS: atom_id res chain seq x y z
N MET A 1 -20.38 -1.52 -15.34
CA MET A 1 -20.52 -1.27 -15.26
C MET A 1 -20.40 -1.36 -14.82
N PHE A 2 -20.30 -1.50 -14.49
CA PHE A 2 -20.30 -1.40 -14.12
C PHE A 2 -20.53 -0.85 -13.89
N ARG A 3 -20.93 -0.25 -13.90
CA ARG A 3 -21.30 0.38 -13.75
C ARG A 3 -22.01 0.69 -13.92
N THR A 4 -22.24 1.04 -14.25
CA THR A 4 -23.21 1.29 -14.16
C THR A 4 -24.27 0.81 -14.12
N GLU A 5 -24.69 0.99 -14.85
CA GLU A 5 -25.80 0.28 -14.63
C GLU A 5 -25.59 -0.74 -13.67
N ASN A 6 -24.49 -0.89 -13.34
CA ASN A 6 -24.05 -1.83 -12.39
C ASN A 6 -24.03 -1.31 -10.99
N GLU A 7 -24.62 -0.18 -10.75
CA GLU A 7 -24.55 0.44 -9.44
C GLU A 7 -25.08 -0.43 -8.32
N PRO A 8 -26.25 -1.06 -8.45
CA PRO A 8 -26.74 -1.89 -7.35
C PRO A 8 -25.75 -2.99 -7.00
N LEU A 9 -25.16 -3.59 -8.01
CA LEU A 9 -24.21 -4.66 -7.79
C LEU A 9 -22.97 -4.13 -7.09
N VAL A 10 -22.52 -2.96 -7.51
CA VAL A 10 -21.34 -2.34 -6.90
C VAL A 10 -21.61 -2.06 -5.42
N LEU A 11 -22.79 -1.57 -5.11
CA LEU A 11 -23.13 -1.29 -3.72
C LEU A 11 -23.13 -2.56 -2.89
N LEU A 12 -23.66 -3.65 -3.43
CA LEU A 12 -23.66 -4.91 -2.73
C LEU A 12 -22.24 -5.35 -2.41
N ILE A 13 -21.35 -5.20 -3.37
CA ILE A 13 -19.96 -5.59 -3.16
C ILE A 13 -19.37 -4.77 -2.03
N GLU A 14 -19.65 -3.47 -2.02
CA GLU A 14 -19.06 -2.60 -1.01
C GLU A 14 -19.64 -2.85 0.37
N LEU A 15 -20.85 -3.39 0.45
CA LEU A 15 -21.46 -3.69 1.73
C LEU A 15 -20.91 -4.96 2.35
N THR A 16 -20.17 -5.76 1.59
CA THR A 16 -19.61 -6.99 2.11
C THR A 16 -18.27 -6.69 2.76
N PRO A 17 -18.14 -6.89 4.06
CA PRO A 17 -16.88 -6.55 4.75
C PRO A 17 -15.66 -7.23 4.15
N LYS A 18 -15.82 -8.49 3.73
CA LYS A 18 -14.70 -9.23 3.16
C LYS A 18 -14.23 -8.58 1.86
N LEU A 19 -15.16 -8.19 1.01
CA LEU A 19 -14.80 -7.58 -0.27
C LEU A 19 -14.27 -6.17 -0.08
N ALA A 20 -14.84 -5.43 0.87
CA ALA A 20 -14.34 -4.09 1.16
C ALA A 20 -12.90 -4.16 1.65
N LYS A 21 -12.59 -5.13 2.50
CA LYS A 21 -11.23 -5.30 2.98
C LYS A 21 -10.28 -5.67 1.84
N ARG A 22 -10.74 -6.53 0.93
CA ARG A 22 -9.92 -6.92 -0.21
C ARG A 22 -9.63 -5.71 -1.10
N ARG A 23 -10.64 -4.89 -1.36
CA ARG A 23 -10.46 -3.72 -2.19
C ARG A 23 -9.51 -2.72 -1.52
N PHE A 24 -9.63 -2.56 -0.22
CA PHE A 24 -8.76 -1.68 0.53
C PHE A 24 -7.31 -2.11 0.36
N ARG A 25 -7.04 -3.40 0.53
CA ARG A 25 -5.69 -3.91 0.36
C ARG A 25 -5.21 -3.75 -1.07
N GLN A 26 -6.09 -4.02 -2.03
CA GLN A 26 -5.74 -3.93 -3.44
C GLN A 26 -5.35 -2.51 -3.81
N CYS A 27 -6.06 -1.52 -3.28
CA CYS A 27 -5.72 -0.13 -3.56
C CYS A 27 -4.32 0.22 -3.10
N ILE A 28 -3.92 -0.31 -1.95
CA ILE A 28 -2.57 -0.05 -1.45
C ILE A 28 -1.54 -0.73 -2.34
N TYR A 29 -1.76 -1.99 -2.70
CA TYR A 29 -0.85 -2.67 -3.62
C TYR A 29 -0.74 -1.92 -4.94
N ASP A 30 -1.88 -1.48 -5.48
CA ASP A 30 -1.87 -0.78 -6.76
C ASP A 30 -1.10 0.52 -6.68
N ALA A 31 -1.23 1.24 -5.58
CA ALA A 31 -0.54 2.52 -5.43
C ALA A 31 0.98 2.36 -5.44
N TRP A 32 1.47 1.19 -5.06
CA TRP A 32 2.90 0.92 -5.00
C TRP A 32 3.37 0.00 -6.12
N GLY A 33 2.53 -0.22 -7.14
CA GLY A 33 2.91 -1.05 -8.27
C GLY A 33 3.13 -2.50 -7.91
N HIS A 34 2.48 -2.96 -6.83
CA HIS A 34 2.56 -4.35 -6.37
C HIS A 34 3.96 -4.75 -5.93
N LYS A 35 4.78 -3.77 -5.59
CA LYS A 35 6.16 -4.02 -5.19
C LYS A 35 6.36 -3.68 -3.73
N CYS A 36 7.29 -4.41 -3.10
CA CYS A 36 7.67 -4.14 -1.74
C CYS A 36 8.22 -2.72 -1.63
N ALA A 37 7.71 -1.95 -0.69
CA ALA A 37 8.12 -0.56 -0.55
C ALA A 37 9.59 -0.45 -0.16
N TYR A 38 10.15 -1.50 0.41
CA TYR A 38 11.53 -1.46 0.89
C TYR A 38 12.53 -1.98 -0.12
N CYS A 39 12.33 -3.19 -0.64
CA CYS A 39 13.32 -3.82 -1.50
C CYS A 39 12.93 -3.86 -2.98
N GLY A 40 11.68 -3.59 -3.30
CA GLY A 40 11.24 -3.59 -4.68
C GLY A 40 10.82 -4.94 -5.24
N ASP A 41 10.94 -6.00 -4.47
CA ASP A 41 10.46 -7.31 -4.91
C ASP A 41 8.94 -7.36 -4.89
N THR A 42 8.36 -8.40 -5.47
CA THR A 42 6.92 -8.55 -5.47
C THR A 42 6.40 -8.56 -4.04
N ALA A 43 5.39 -7.74 -3.78
CA ALA A 43 4.80 -7.64 -2.45
C ALA A 43 3.74 -8.71 -2.29
N THR A 44 3.71 -9.33 -1.11
CA THR A 44 2.71 -10.35 -0.81
C THR A 44 2.00 -10.10 0.51
N SER A 45 2.35 -9.00 1.19
CA SER A 45 1.73 -8.67 2.47
C SER A 45 1.71 -7.16 2.64
N LEU A 46 1.01 -6.71 3.67
CA LEU A 46 1.02 -5.30 4.06
C LEU A 46 1.71 -5.19 5.40
N ASP A 47 2.59 -4.21 5.48
CA ASP A 47 3.35 -3.95 6.70
C ASP A 47 2.82 -2.69 7.37
N HIS A 48 2.67 -2.73 8.68
CA HIS A 48 2.34 -1.55 9.46
C HIS A 48 3.63 -0.77 9.68
N ILE A 49 3.72 0.42 9.11
CA ILE A 49 4.93 1.23 9.25
C ILE A 49 5.20 1.49 10.72
N ILE A 50 4.17 1.92 11.45
CA ILE A 50 4.23 1.98 12.91
C ILE A 50 3.52 0.73 13.40
N PRO A 51 4.23 -0.15 14.13
CA PRO A 51 3.63 -1.42 14.54
C PRO A 51 2.37 -1.22 15.39
N LYS A 52 1.48 -2.18 15.30
CA LYS A 52 0.22 -2.10 16.04
C LYS A 52 0.44 -1.94 17.53
N PHE A 53 1.39 -2.67 18.10
CA PHE A 53 1.57 -2.62 19.55
C PHE A 53 2.17 -1.28 19.98
N LYS A 54 2.66 -0.48 19.04
CA LYS A 54 3.12 0.88 19.30
C LYS A 54 2.07 1.90 18.91
N SER A 55 0.81 1.49 18.97
CA SER A 55 -0.33 2.35 18.62
C SER A 55 -0.42 2.67 17.14
N GLY A 56 0.16 1.83 16.30
CA GLY A 56 0.06 2.02 14.86
C GLY A 56 -1.36 1.74 14.40
N SER A 57 -1.89 2.61 13.55
CA SER A 57 -3.25 2.45 13.05
C SER A 57 -3.26 1.54 11.83
N SER A 58 -4.46 1.13 11.43
CA SER A 58 -4.65 0.37 10.21
C SER A 58 -5.14 1.27 9.08
N ALA A 59 -4.96 2.58 9.22
CA ALA A 59 -5.25 3.51 8.15
C ALA A 59 -4.30 3.25 6.98
N TRP A 60 -4.78 3.55 5.77
CA TRP A 60 -3.98 3.23 4.59
C TRP A 60 -2.58 3.85 4.62
N PHE A 61 -2.47 5.05 5.18
CA PHE A 61 -1.19 5.74 5.17
C PHE A 61 -0.20 5.17 6.18
N ASN A 62 -0.61 4.20 7.00
CA ASN A 62 0.31 3.48 7.87
C ASN A 62 0.60 2.08 7.35
N LEU A 63 0.15 1.76 6.14
CA LEU A 63 0.33 0.43 5.55
C LEU A 63 1.05 0.57 4.23
N VAL A 64 2.06 -0.27 4.01
CA VAL A 64 2.75 -0.33 2.73
C VAL A 64 2.85 -1.78 2.31
N PRO A 65 2.89 -2.04 0.99
CA PRO A 65 3.14 -3.40 0.53
C PRO A 65 4.54 -3.82 0.91
N ALA A 66 4.69 -5.06 1.27
CA ALA A 66 5.98 -5.60 1.64
C ALA A 66 6.06 -7.06 1.26
N CYS A 67 7.27 -7.52 0.91
CA CYS A 67 7.48 -8.94 0.74
C CYS A 67 7.57 -9.56 2.14
N LEU A 68 7.34 -10.86 2.20
CA LEU A 68 7.34 -11.53 3.50
C LEU A 68 8.69 -11.43 4.20
N ARG A 69 9.77 -11.46 3.41
CA ARG A 69 11.11 -11.36 3.99
C ARG A 69 11.31 -10.03 4.71
N CYS A 70 10.99 -8.92 4.03
CA CYS A 70 11.14 -7.60 4.64
C CYS A 70 10.21 -7.43 5.81
N ASN A 71 8.96 -7.85 5.64
CA ASN A 71 7.96 -7.71 6.69
C ASN A 71 8.39 -8.46 7.95
N GLY A 72 8.81 -9.71 7.78
CA GLY A 72 9.25 -10.51 8.92
C GLY A 72 10.53 -10.00 9.55
N ASN A 73 11.48 -9.58 8.71
CA ASN A 73 12.76 -9.09 9.22
C ASN A 73 12.59 -7.77 9.98
N LYS A 74 11.76 -6.88 9.46
CA LYS A 74 11.51 -5.62 10.14
C LYS A 74 10.80 -5.84 11.46
N GLY A 75 9.82 -6.73 11.47
CA GLY A 75 9.07 -6.99 12.69
C GLY A 75 8.51 -5.71 13.26
N SER A 76 8.82 -5.44 14.51
CA SER A 76 8.31 -4.27 15.21
C SER A 76 9.35 -3.17 15.36
N ASP A 77 10.41 -3.23 14.58
CA ASP A 77 11.45 -2.20 14.66
C ASP A 77 10.94 -0.89 14.08
N ASP A 78 11.59 0.19 14.47
CA ASP A 78 11.33 1.48 13.87
C ASP A 78 11.65 1.40 12.38
N MET A 79 10.73 1.84 11.54
CA MET A 79 10.86 1.65 10.10
C MET A 79 12.13 2.32 9.56
N GLU A 80 12.34 3.57 9.92
CA GLU A 80 13.45 4.30 9.34
C GLU A 80 14.80 3.74 9.79
N GLU A 81 14.91 3.43 11.07
CA GLU A 81 16.15 2.87 11.58
C GLU A 81 16.44 1.51 10.97
N TRP A 82 15.40 0.67 10.88
CA TRP A 82 15.57 -0.65 10.30
C TRP A 82 15.94 -0.56 8.82
N TYR A 83 15.23 0.28 8.08
CA TYR A 83 15.41 0.36 6.63
C TYR A 83 16.82 0.85 6.28
N LYS A 84 17.31 1.85 7.01
CA LYS A 84 18.62 2.42 6.69
C LYS A 84 19.76 1.43 6.87
N LYS A 85 19.53 0.36 7.59
CA LYS A 85 20.57 -0.65 7.82
C LYS A 85 20.56 -1.75 6.75
N GLN A 86 19.63 -1.73 5.85
CA GLN A 86 19.50 -2.79 4.86
C GLN A 86 20.36 -2.51 3.64
N GLU A 87 20.87 -3.60 3.03
CA GLU A 87 21.70 -3.44 1.84
C GLU A 87 20.92 -2.85 0.68
N PHE A 88 19.61 -3.11 0.65
CA PHE A 88 18.76 -2.60 -0.42
C PHE A 88 18.19 -1.23 -0.13
N TYR A 89 18.67 -0.56 0.92
CA TYR A 89 18.18 0.76 1.27
C TYR A 89 18.38 1.75 0.12
N GLU A 90 17.34 2.53 -0.14
CA GLU A 90 17.42 3.63 -1.10
C GLU A 90 16.71 4.83 -0.50
N GLU A 91 17.41 5.95 -0.49
CA GLU A 91 16.86 7.17 0.09
C GLU A 91 15.58 7.57 -0.61
N LYS A 92 15.51 7.37 -1.93
CA LYS A 92 14.32 7.69 -2.69
C LYS A 92 13.10 6.96 -2.15
N ASN A 93 13.26 5.67 -1.87
CA ASN A 93 12.15 4.88 -1.35
C ASN A 93 11.77 5.32 0.06
N LEU A 94 12.74 5.68 0.87
CA LEU A 94 12.44 6.16 2.20
C LEU A 94 11.59 7.43 2.13
N GLU A 95 11.93 8.33 1.22
CA GLU A 95 11.17 9.55 1.06
C GLU A 95 9.75 9.26 0.60
N LEU A 96 9.59 8.28 -0.29
CA LEU A 96 8.26 7.88 -0.71
C LEU A 96 7.43 7.37 0.46
N ILE A 97 8.05 6.55 1.30
CA ILE A 97 7.34 6.00 2.44
C ILE A 97 6.93 7.12 3.40
N ILE A 98 7.84 8.04 3.66
CA ILE A 98 7.55 9.15 4.56
C ILE A 98 6.41 10.02 4.01
N THR A 99 6.44 10.29 2.71
CA THR A 99 5.37 11.05 2.07
C THR A 99 4.03 10.33 2.22
N TRP A 100 4.05 9.02 2.02
CA TRP A 100 2.86 8.19 2.16
C TRP A 100 2.29 8.29 3.57
N THR A 101 3.15 8.28 4.59
CA THR A 101 2.68 8.33 5.97
C THR A 101 1.99 9.65 6.31
N LYS A 102 2.22 10.68 5.53
CA LYS A 102 1.59 11.96 5.75
C LYS A 102 0.20 12.04 5.13
N GLY A 103 -0.25 10.94 4.54
CA GLY A 103 -1.56 10.92 3.92
C GLY A 103 -1.58 11.43 2.51
N ASP A 104 -0.42 11.69 1.93
CA ASP A 104 -0.33 12.17 0.56
C ASP A 104 -0.22 10.99 -0.39
N LYS A 105 -0.98 11.07 -1.48
CA LYS A 105 -0.90 10.03 -2.48
C LYS A 105 0.42 10.16 -3.24
N ILE A 106 0.98 9.01 -3.57
CA ILE A 106 2.26 8.98 -4.26
C ILE A 106 1.99 8.77 -5.74
N GLU A 107 1.86 9.87 -6.45
CA GLU A 107 1.46 9.80 -7.85
C GLU A 107 2.58 9.35 -8.76
N PHE A 108 3.82 9.59 -8.34
CA PHE A 108 4.94 9.25 -9.22
C PHE A 108 5.35 7.79 -9.11
N ILE A 109 4.81 7.03 -8.19
CA ILE A 109 5.03 5.59 -8.15
C ILE A 109 4.18 4.94 -9.21
N ALA A 110 2.91 5.30 -9.23
CA ALA A 110 2.00 4.85 -10.26
C ALA A 110 2.03 5.94 -11.31
N ASP A 111 2.70 5.68 -12.41
CA ASP A 111 2.85 6.71 -13.43
C ASP A 111 1.49 7.19 -13.91
N ASP A 112 1.51 8.28 -14.67
CA ASP A 112 0.27 8.88 -15.13
C ASP A 112 -0.57 7.91 -15.93
N SER A 113 0.07 7.07 -16.72
CA SER A 113 -0.66 6.08 -17.50
C SER A 113 -1.45 5.15 -16.63
N TYR A 114 -0.86 4.73 -15.53
CA TYR A 114 -1.53 3.84 -14.61
C TYR A 114 -2.81 4.48 -14.07
N TYR A 115 -2.70 5.70 -13.60
CA TYR A 115 -3.86 6.41 -13.06
C TYR A 115 -4.90 6.66 -14.11
N GLU A 116 -4.47 7.02 -15.31
CA GLU A 116 -5.43 7.25 -16.37
C GLU A 116 -6.18 6.00 -16.70
N ASN A 117 -5.50 4.87 -16.72
CA ASN A 117 -6.16 3.60 -16.98
C ASN A 117 -7.17 3.26 -15.89
N GLU A 118 -6.81 3.53 -14.64
CA GLU A 118 -7.72 3.28 -13.54
C GLU A 118 -8.96 4.14 -13.67
N LEU A 119 -8.79 5.40 -14.01
CA LEU A 119 -9.92 6.29 -14.16
C LEU A 119 -10.80 5.88 -15.32
N LYS A 120 -10.21 5.40 -16.40
CA LYS A 120 -10.99 4.98 -17.56
C LYS A 120 -11.78 3.73 -17.25
N VAL A 121 -11.21 2.85 -16.45
CA VAL A 121 -11.89 1.61 -16.09
C VAL A 121 -13.00 1.89 -15.08
N ALA A 122 -12.76 2.83 -14.21
CA ALA A 122 -13.74 3.18 -13.21
C ALA A 122 -14.93 3.84 -13.84
#